data_8f4e1aac59a7d1f257b6c9dd2e6db25b
#
_entry.id   8f4e1aac59a7d1f257b6c9dd2e6db25b
#
_cell.length_a   1.000
_cell.length_b   1.000
_cell.length_c   1.000
_cell.angle_alpha   90.00
_cell.angle_beta   90.00
_cell.angle_gamma   90.00
#
_symmetry.space_group_name_H-M   'P 1'
#
loop_
_entity.id
_entity.type
_entity.pdbx_description
1 polymer ?
#
loop_
_entity_poly.entity_id
_entity_poly.type
_entity_poly.pdbx_seq_one_letter_code
_entity_poly.pdbx_strand_id
1 'polypeptide(L)'
;MEYRLEIYALGGHNEDDCIKVFTSSAPFAPLQAGDLLDTSSLGHIGGKLRRIISVEHAIVEKPALGIDPSGRIINRTLIHTEGAQESARHEAPRLYA
;
A
#
# COMPACT_ATOMS: atom_id res chain seq x y z
N MET A 1 -11.28 3.95 -14.15
CA MET A 1 -11.18 3.60 -12.73
C MET A 1 -9.78 3.90 -12.23
N GLU A 2 -9.67 4.47 -11.03
CA GLU A 2 -8.38 4.75 -10.41
C GLU A 2 -8.07 3.67 -9.39
N TYR A 3 -6.82 3.21 -9.38
CA TYR A 3 -6.32 2.29 -8.37
C TYR A 3 -5.31 3.02 -7.51
N ARG A 4 -5.40 2.85 -6.20
CA ARG A 4 -4.53 3.52 -5.24
C ARG A 4 -3.98 2.50 -4.26
N LEU A 5 -2.66 2.49 -4.13
CA LEU A 5 -1.95 1.66 -3.15
C LEU A 5 -1.38 2.57 -2.08
N GLU A 6 -1.81 2.37 -0.83
CA GLU A 6 -1.38 3.17 0.31
C GLU A 6 -0.62 2.27 1.28
N ILE A 7 0.61 2.64 1.59
CA ILE A 7 1.48 1.87 2.51
C ILE A 7 1.57 2.62 3.82
N TYR A 8 1.21 1.95 4.91
CA TYR A 8 1.22 2.50 6.26
C TYR A 8 2.28 1.82 7.11
N ALA A 9 2.99 2.62 7.93
CA ALA A 9 4.06 2.12 8.79
C ALA A 9 3.55 1.33 9.99
N LEU A 10 2.33 1.62 10.42
CA LEU A 10 1.69 0.95 11.55
C LEU A 10 0.26 0.61 11.14
N GLY A 11 -0.48 -0.05 12.01
CA GLY A 11 -1.84 -0.47 11.70
C GLY A 11 -2.89 0.65 11.69
N GLY A 12 -2.48 1.92 11.75
CA GLY A 12 -3.40 3.05 11.77
C GLY A 12 -3.78 3.57 10.40
N HIS A 13 -4.78 4.45 10.37
CA HIS A 13 -5.22 5.14 9.17
C HIS A 13 -4.80 6.61 9.15
N ASN A 14 -3.93 7.02 10.07
CA ASN A 14 -3.44 8.40 10.15
C ASN A 14 -2.54 8.71 8.98
N GLU A 15 -2.66 9.91 8.43
CA GLU A 15 -1.79 10.36 7.37
C GLU A 15 -0.32 10.35 7.77
N ASP A 16 -0.04 10.59 9.06
CA ASP A 16 1.33 10.59 9.59
C ASP A 16 1.98 9.21 9.51
N ASP A 17 1.19 8.15 9.49
CA ASP A 17 1.69 6.77 9.39
C ASP A 17 1.80 6.32 7.93
N CYS A 18 1.32 7.11 6.99
CA CYS A 18 1.37 6.76 5.58
C CYS A 18 2.76 7.00 5.01
N ILE A 19 3.39 5.93 4.56
CA ILE A 19 4.73 5.99 3.98
C ILE A 19 4.66 6.54 2.56
N LYS A 20 3.74 6.02 1.76
CA LYS A 20 3.65 6.37 0.36
C LYS A 20 2.28 6.01 -0.20
N VAL A 21 1.83 6.81 -1.17
CA VAL A 21 0.62 6.52 -1.96
C VAL A 21 1.03 6.45 -3.42
N PHE A 22 0.64 5.37 -4.07
CA PHE A 22 0.82 5.22 -5.52
C PHE A 22 -0.55 5.22 -6.19
N THR A 23 -0.64 5.82 -7.35
CA THR A 23 -1.88 5.80 -8.14
C THR A 23 -1.60 5.22 -9.51
N SER A 24 -2.59 4.54 -10.07
CA SER A 24 -2.45 3.90 -11.37
C SER A 24 -3.82 3.78 -12.04
N SER A 25 -3.84 3.68 -13.34
CA SER A 25 -5.04 3.35 -14.10
C SER A 25 -5.23 1.84 -14.24
N ALA A 26 -4.28 1.05 -13.78
CA ALA A 26 -4.32 -0.41 -13.80
C ALA A 26 -4.17 -0.97 -12.38
N PRO A 27 -4.70 -2.16 -12.09
CA PRO A 27 -4.53 -2.78 -10.77
C PRO A 27 -3.07 -3.01 -10.42
N PHE A 28 -2.75 -2.90 -9.12
CA PHE A 28 -1.45 -3.28 -8.61
C PHE A 28 -1.38 -4.79 -8.45
N ALA A 29 -0.15 -5.33 -8.40
CA ALA A 29 0.07 -6.74 -8.13
C ALA A 29 -0.52 -7.11 -6.76
N PRO A 30 -1.08 -8.32 -6.60
CA PRO A 30 -1.64 -8.72 -5.32
C PRO A 30 -0.55 -8.82 -4.25
N LEU A 31 -0.88 -8.31 -3.06
CA LEU A 31 -0.02 -8.35 -1.88
C LEU A 31 -0.79 -9.04 -0.76
N GLN A 32 -0.08 -9.77 0.10
CA GLN A 32 -0.68 -10.55 1.16
C GLN A 32 0.03 -10.32 2.48
N ALA A 33 -0.69 -10.54 3.58
CA ALA A 33 -0.09 -10.55 4.91
C ALA A 33 1.05 -11.57 4.95
N GLY A 34 2.16 -11.17 5.54
CA GLY A 34 3.37 -11.97 5.58
C GLY A 34 4.39 -11.65 4.52
N ASP A 35 3.98 -11.01 3.43
CA ASP A 35 4.91 -10.59 2.38
C ASP A 35 5.89 -9.54 2.90
N LEU A 36 7.08 -9.54 2.32
CA LEU A 36 8.08 -8.52 2.63
C LEU A 36 8.13 -7.47 1.54
N LEU A 37 8.20 -6.22 1.96
CA LEU A 37 8.36 -5.07 1.06
C LEU A 37 9.69 -4.39 1.33
N ASP A 38 10.44 -4.16 0.28
CA ASP A 38 11.63 -3.32 0.35
C ASP A 38 11.22 -1.88 0.07
N THR A 39 11.19 -1.07 1.12
CA THR A 39 10.79 0.32 1.03
C THR A 39 11.98 1.27 1.13
N SER A 40 13.18 0.80 0.90
CA SER A 40 14.40 1.60 1.05
C SER A 40 14.44 2.81 0.13
N SER A 41 13.77 2.77 -1.02
CA SER A 41 13.70 3.89 -1.94
C SER A 41 12.63 4.93 -1.59
N LEU A 42 11.80 4.67 -0.58
CA LEU A 42 10.66 5.51 -0.23
C LEU A 42 10.96 6.53 0.86
N GLY A 43 12.23 6.70 1.20
CA GLY A 43 12.67 7.68 2.19
C GLY A 43 12.80 7.08 3.58
N HIS A 44 13.12 7.95 4.54
CA HIS A 44 13.48 7.52 5.89
C HIS A 44 12.31 6.98 6.72
N ILE A 45 11.09 7.37 6.41
CA ILE A 45 9.91 6.93 7.17
C ILE A 45 9.63 5.45 6.91
N GLY A 46 9.85 4.99 5.67
CA GLY A 46 9.58 3.61 5.30
C GLY A 46 10.52 2.60 5.94
N GLY A 47 11.74 3.00 6.24
CA GLY A 47 12.77 2.06 6.63
C GLY A 47 13.27 1.26 5.42
N LYS A 48 13.97 0.16 5.68
CA LYS A 48 14.56 -0.64 4.60
C LYS A 48 13.70 -1.83 4.22
N LEU A 49 13.15 -2.51 5.20
CA LEU A 49 12.38 -3.72 4.99
C LEU A 49 11.17 -3.70 5.90
N ARG A 50 10.02 -4.01 5.35
CA ARG A 50 8.77 -4.03 6.09
C ARG A 50 8.03 -5.33 5.81
N ARG A 51 7.34 -5.84 6.82
CA ARG A 51 6.46 -7.00 6.68
C ARG A 51 5.02 -6.53 6.63
N ILE A 52 4.26 -7.04 5.69
CA ILE A 52 2.83 -6.74 5.61
C ILE A 52 2.11 -7.48 6.72
N ILE A 53 1.41 -6.73 7.58
CA ILE A 53 0.59 -7.29 8.66
C ILE A 53 -0.80 -7.64 8.14
N SER A 54 -1.40 -6.71 7.40
CA SER A 54 -2.74 -6.88 6.87
C SER A 54 -2.92 -6.05 5.61
N VAL A 55 -3.88 -6.46 4.79
CA VAL A 55 -4.27 -5.76 3.57
C VAL A 55 -5.76 -5.45 3.68
N GLU A 56 -6.09 -4.20 3.47
CA GLU A 56 -7.46 -3.72 3.51
C GLU A 56 -7.82 -3.15 2.14
N HIS A 57 -9.00 -3.49 1.66
CA HIS A 57 -9.51 -2.97 0.41
C HIS A 57 -10.70 -2.05 0.67
N ALA A 58 -10.73 -0.92 -0.01
CA ALA A 58 -11.84 0.00 0.06
C ALA A 58 -12.19 0.49 -1.34
N ILE A 59 -13.47 0.61 -1.60
CA ILE A 59 -13.96 1.19 -2.84
C ILE A 59 -14.61 2.52 -2.48
N VAL A 60 -14.10 3.59 -3.09
CA VAL A 60 -14.59 4.94 -2.86
C VAL A 60 -15.26 5.43 -4.14
N GLU A 61 -16.51 5.80 -4.04
CA GLU A 61 -17.24 6.40 -5.13
C GLU A 61 -17.34 7.91 -4.88
N LYS A 62 -16.77 8.69 -5.81
CA LYS A 62 -16.91 10.14 -5.79
C LYS A 62 -18.05 10.50 -6.74
N PRO A 63 -19.13 11.11 -6.23
CA PRO A 63 -20.26 11.43 -7.08
C PRO A 63 -19.90 12.49 -8.13
N ALA A 64 -20.65 12.51 -9.22
CA ALA A 64 -20.53 13.56 -10.22
C ALA A 64 -20.90 14.90 -9.60
N LEU A 65 -20.01 15.88 -9.77
CA LEU A 65 -20.21 17.26 -9.30
C LEU A 65 -20.05 18.20 -10.50
N GLY A 66 -20.37 19.47 -10.29
CA GLY A 66 -20.33 20.45 -11.37
C GLY A 66 -18.97 20.55 -12.07
N ILE A 67 -17.88 20.31 -11.37
CA ILE A 67 -16.53 20.35 -11.94
C ILE A 67 -16.13 19.00 -12.56
N ASP A 68 -16.64 17.90 -12.01
CA ASP A 68 -16.38 16.55 -12.50
C ASP A 68 -17.71 15.82 -12.67
N PRO A 69 -18.42 16.07 -13.78
CA PRO A 69 -19.75 15.50 -13.98
C PRO A 69 -19.77 13.99 -14.21
N SER A 70 -18.61 13.39 -14.49
CA SER A 70 -18.56 11.94 -14.71
C SER A 70 -18.48 11.13 -13.43
N GLY A 71 -18.09 11.76 -12.31
CA GLY A 71 -17.81 11.04 -11.08
C GLY A 71 -16.57 10.15 -11.22
N ARG A 72 -16.19 9.48 -10.13
CA ARG A 72 -15.03 8.58 -10.16
C ARG A 72 -15.21 7.44 -9.16
N ILE A 73 -14.66 6.29 -9.53
CA ILE A 73 -14.52 5.17 -8.61
C ILE A 73 -13.04 4.94 -8.35
N ILE A 74 -12.69 4.87 -7.08
CA ILE A 74 -11.31 4.66 -6.64
C ILE A 74 -11.25 3.35 -5.87
N ASN A 75 -10.41 2.42 -6.32
CA ASN A 75 -10.08 1.22 -5.57
C ASN A 75 -8.85 1.50 -4.73
N ARG A 76 -9.01 1.53 -3.42
CA ARG A 76 -7.92 1.73 -2.48
C ARG A 76 -7.48 0.39 -1.92
N THR A 77 -6.19 0.14 -1.94
CA THR A 77 -5.58 -0.97 -1.23
C THR A 77 -4.68 -0.38 -0.16
N LEU A 78 -5.02 -0.60 1.10
CA LEU A 78 -4.28 -0.09 2.25
C LEU A 78 -3.45 -1.22 2.82
N ILE A 79 -2.14 -1.06 2.80
CA ILE A 79 -1.21 -2.06 3.29
C ILE A 79 -0.64 -1.60 4.61
N HIS A 80 -0.96 -2.34 5.66
CA HIS A 80 -0.48 -2.07 7.01
C HIS A 80 0.78 -2.91 7.24
N THR A 81 1.86 -2.26 7.64
CA THR A 81 3.17 -2.91 7.73
C THR A 81 3.83 -2.65 9.07
N GLU A 82 4.80 -3.49 9.39
CA GLU A 82 5.72 -3.32 10.52
C GLU A 82 7.14 -3.45 10.04
N GLY A 83 8.10 -2.93 10.82
CA GLY A 83 9.51 -3.09 10.49
C GLY A 83 9.92 -4.54 10.55
N ALA A 84 10.79 -4.96 9.63
CA ALA A 84 11.33 -6.30 9.59
C ALA A 84 12.85 -6.24 9.56
N GLN A 85 13.50 -7.29 10.10
CA GLN A 85 14.96 -7.40 10.06
C GLN A 85 15.40 -8.01 8.74
N GLU A 86 16.61 -7.66 8.31
CA GLU A 86 17.16 -8.21 7.07
C GLU A 86 17.20 -9.74 7.08
N SER A 87 17.37 -10.36 8.26
CA SER A 87 17.33 -11.82 8.38
C SER A 87 16.02 -12.44 7.94
N ALA A 88 14.93 -11.68 7.97
CA ALA A 88 13.62 -12.16 7.52
C ALA A 88 13.60 -12.48 6.02
N ARG A 89 14.51 -11.90 5.24
CA ARG A 89 14.61 -12.20 3.79
C ARG A 89 14.93 -13.67 3.53
N HIS A 90 15.59 -14.34 4.47
CA HIS A 90 15.95 -15.75 4.33
C HIS A 90 14.81 -16.68 4.74
N GLU A 91 13.85 -16.18 5.49
CA GLU A 91 12.72 -16.95 6.01
C GLU A 91 11.49 -16.84 5.13
N ALA A 92 11.35 -15.70 4.44
CA ALA A 92 10.17 -15.44 3.62
C ALA A 92 10.34 -16.06 2.24
N PRO A 93 9.25 -16.59 1.66
CA PRO A 93 9.29 -17.02 0.26
C PRO A 93 9.59 -15.82 -0.64
N ARG A 94 10.43 -16.04 -1.63
CA ARG A 94 10.72 -15.01 -2.60
C ARG A 94 9.58 -14.96 -3.61
N LEU A 95 9.06 -13.77 -3.84
CA LEU A 95 8.01 -13.56 -4.83
C LEU A 95 8.55 -13.54 -6.26
N TYR A 96 9.87 -13.49 -6.40
CA TYR A 96 10.54 -13.57 -7.68
C TYR A 96 11.81 -14.40 -7.53
N ALA A 97 12.14 -15.14 -8.53
CA ALA A 97 13.35 -15.93 -8.53
C ALA A 97 14.51 -15.15 -9.13
#